data_6498a3bad6f9dcabf426a417d884e79a
#
_entry.id   6498a3bad6f9dcabf426a417d884e79a
#
_cell.length_a   1.000
_cell.length_b   1.000
_cell.length_c   1.000
_cell.angle_alpha   90.00
_cell.angle_beta   90.00
_cell.angle_gamma   90.00
#
_symmetry.space_group_name_H-M   'P 1'
#
loop_
_entity.id
_entity.type
_entity.pdbx_description
1 polymer ?
#
loop_
_entity_poly.entity_id
_entity_poly.type
_entity_poly.pdbx_seq_one_letter_code
_entity_poly.pdbx_strand_id
1 'polypeptide(L)'
;MRWLKFFPLAATLGVISWAQAPTFGVGRTPSAQEIRAWDISISPTGRELPDGRGTAKEGEQLFKLKGCAGCHGPNGIGGRAPALTKGGPPAGQTPPAGMEGMHMVPDTGIMALRSPYAVTIWDYISRGMPLNREGTLKPGEVYSITAFLLYKNEVIKEDEVMDQQSLPKVSMPNREGFAHLPEWKHGEPRLANYP
;
A
#
# COMPACT_ATOMS: atom_id res chain seq x y z
N MET A 1 69.28 47.19 1.47
CA MET A 1 67.92 47.53 1.96
C MET A 1 66.91 46.87 1.06
N ARG A 2 66.29 45.75 1.51
CA ARG A 2 65.26 45.02 0.76
C ARG A 2 63.92 45.31 1.37
N TRP A 3 63.01 45.99 0.63
CA TRP A 3 61.67 46.29 1.01
C TRP A 3 60.79 45.04 0.79
N LEU A 4 60.32 44.41 1.88
CA LEU A 4 59.29 43.36 1.82
C LEU A 4 57.93 44.09 1.64
N LYS A 5 57.27 43.84 0.49
CA LYS A 5 55.91 44.28 0.24
C LYS A 5 54.96 43.24 0.88
N PHE A 6 54.27 43.62 1.93
CA PHE A 6 53.13 42.85 2.49
C PHE A 6 51.92 43.03 1.59
N PHE A 7 51.49 41.94 0.97
CA PHE A 7 50.17 41.91 0.35
C PHE A 7 49.15 41.49 1.43
N PRO A 8 48.08 42.24 1.67
CA PRO A 8 46.99 41.76 2.52
C PRO A 8 46.19 40.68 1.76
N LEU A 9 46.15 39.48 2.31
CA LEU A 9 45.27 38.40 1.87
C LEU A 9 43.86 38.75 2.26
N ALA A 10 43.06 39.28 1.33
CA ALA A 10 41.65 39.50 1.52
C ALA A 10 40.93 38.13 1.57
N ALA A 11 40.60 37.69 2.76
CA ALA A 11 39.72 36.52 2.97
C ALA A 11 38.31 36.87 2.52
N THR A 12 37.93 36.47 1.34
CA THR A 12 36.53 36.46 0.87
C THR A 12 35.76 35.41 1.65
N LEU A 13 35.06 35.82 2.70
CA LEU A 13 34.03 35.02 3.36
C LEU A 13 32.88 34.83 2.35
N GLY A 14 32.86 33.71 1.66
CA GLY A 14 31.72 33.27 0.87
C GLY A 14 30.51 33.07 1.77
N VAL A 15 29.56 33.95 1.71
CA VAL A 15 28.25 33.77 2.34
C VAL A 15 27.56 32.65 1.60
N ILE A 16 27.56 31.46 2.21
CA ILE A 16 26.74 30.36 1.74
C ILE A 16 25.29 30.80 1.99
N SER A 17 24.68 31.36 0.96
CA SER A 17 23.25 31.64 0.95
C SER A 17 22.52 30.29 0.96
N TRP A 18 22.04 29.89 2.10
CA TRP A 18 21.11 28.76 2.19
C TRP A 18 19.82 29.23 1.51
N ALA A 19 19.56 28.69 0.33
CA ALA A 19 18.30 28.89 -0.37
C ALA A 19 17.20 28.24 0.49
N GLN A 20 16.64 29.00 1.40
CA GLN A 20 15.45 28.57 2.13
C GLN A 20 14.29 28.57 1.12
N ALA A 21 13.59 27.45 1.03
CA ALA A 21 12.34 27.41 0.28
C ALA A 21 11.41 28.53 0.79
N PRO A 22 10.70 29.24 -0.11
CA PRO A 22 9.85 30.35 0.30
C PRO A 22 8.80 29.86 1.28
N THR A 23 8.79 30.42 2.49
CA THR A 23 7.74 30.17 3.47
C THR A 23 6.58 31.11 3.16
N PHE A 24 5.43 30.53 2.81
CA PHE A 24 4.24 31.31 2.45
C PHE A 24 3.49 31.87 3.66
N GLY A 25 3.99 31.65 4.88
CA GLY A 25 3.36 32.14 6.11
C GLY A 25 2.03 31.44 6.46
N VAL A 26 1.73 30.30 5.81
CA VAL A 26 0.52 29.52 6.05
C VAL A 26 0.88 28.21 6.75
N GLY A 27 0.05 27.85 7.72
CA GLY A 27 0.24 26.62 8.49
C GLY A 27 1.38 26.72 9.51
N ARG A 28 1.67 25.56 10.13
CA ARG A 28 2.77 25.37 11.07
C ARG A 28 3.44 24.02 10.82
N THR A 29 4.65 23.87 11.28
CA THR A 29 5.30 22.55 11.31
C THR A 29 4.53 21.64 12.27
N PRO A 30 4.10 20.43 11.84
CA PRO A 30 3.43 19.49 12.72
C PRO A 30 4.41 18.97 13.79
N SER A 31 3.89 18.65 14.97
CA SER A 31 4.66 18.01 16.03
C SER A 31 4.95 16.55 15.66
N ALA A 32 5.98 15.96 16.28
CA ALA A 32 6.29 14.53 16.10
C ALA A 32 5.12 13.61 16.51
N GLN A 33 4.27 14.03 17.44
CA GLN A 33 3.08 13.28 17.84
C GLN A 33 2.00 13.31 16.75
N GLU A 34 1.79 14.47 16.12
CA GLU A 34 0.86 14.60 15.00
C GLU A 34 1.34 13.78 13.80
N ILE A 35 2.64 13.82 13.49
CA ILE A 35 3.21 12.99 12.41
C ILE A 35 2.97 11.52 12.69
N ARG A 36 3.28 11.03 13.89
CA ARG A 36 3.07 9.61 14.26
C ARG A 36 1.62 9.15 14.14
N ALA A 37 0.65 10.03 14.41
CA ALA A 37 -0.76 9.69 14.29
C ALA A 37 -1.19 9.43 12.83
N TRP A 38 -0.48 10.00 11.86
CA TRP A 38 -0.75 9.85 10.43
C TRP A 38 0.22 8.91 9.72
N ASP A 39 1.36 8.62 10.34
CA ASP A 39 2.38 7.70 9.81
C ASP A 39 2.03 6.26 10.16
N ILE A 40 0.98 5.77 9.51
CA ILE A 40 0.42 4.42 9.68
C ILE A 40 0.65 3.53 8.46
N SER A 41 1.46 3.98 7.50
CA SER A 41 1.77 3.23 6.28
C SER A 41 2.68 2.04 6.57
N ILE A 42 2.40 0.93 5.93
CA ILE A 42 3.27 -0.26 5.97
C ILE A 42 4.14 -0.29 4.72
N SER A 43 5.45 -0.26 4.91
CA SER A 43 6.41 -0.38 3.79
C SER A 43 6.42 -1.79 3.19
N PRO A 44 6.91 -1.95 1.94
CA PRO A 44 7.06 -3.28 1.33
C PRO A 44 7.91 -4.25 2.14
N THR A 45 8.78 -3.75 3.01
CA THR A 45 9.60 -4.57 3.91
C THR A 45 8.84 -5.08 5.13
N GLY A 46 7.66 -4.51 5.42
CA GLY A 46 6.84 -4.87 6.58
C GLY A 46 7.41 -4.44 7.93
N ARG A 47 8.39 -3.53 7.99
CA ARG A 47 9.01 -3.09 9.26
C ARG A 47 8.02 -2.47 10.24
N GLU A 48 6.98 -1.84 9.71
CA GLU A 48 5.96 -1.11 10.46
C GLU A 48 4.77 -2.01 10.83
N LEU A 49 4.80 -3.31 10.45
CA LEU A 49 3.75 -4.25 10.80
C LEU A 49 3.66 -4.42 12.32
N PRO A 50 2.48 -4.26 12.92
CA PRO A 50 2.30 -4.45 14.35
C PRO A 50 2.34 -5.92 14.73
N ASP A 51 2.58 -6.18 16.01
CA ASP A 51 2.50 -7.53 16.58
C ASP A 51 1.13 -8.15 16.35
N GLY A 52 1.14 -9.42 15.96
CA GLY A 52 -0.07 -10.18 15.70
C GLY A 52 0.21 -11.36 14.78
N ARG A 53 -0.75 -12.25 14.69
CA ARG A 53 -0.68 -13.39 13.78
C ARG A 53 -2.08 -13.88 13.43
N GLY A 54 -2.20 -14.63 12.33
CA GLY A 54 -3.45 -15.26 11.96
C GLY A 54 -3.27 -16.34 10.89
N THR A 55 -4.26 -17.19 10.77
CA THR A 55 -4.35 -18.29 9.81
C THR A 55 -5.51 -18.09 8.84
N ALA A 56 -5.49 -18.79 7.72
CA ALA A 56 -6.58 -18.74 6.74
C ALA A 56 -7.91 -19.22 7.34
N LYS A 57 -7.88 -20.22 8.20
CA LYS A 57 -9.07 -20.77 8.86
C LYS A 57 -9.72 -19.76 9.80
N GLU A 58 -8.93 -19.05 10.61
CA GLU A 58 -9.43 -17.96 11.46
C GLU A 58 -9.97 -16.82 10.59
N GLY A 59 -9.27 -16.50 9.51
CA GLY A 59 -9.65 -15.47 8.56
C GLY A 59 -10.99 -15.73 7.88
N GLU A 60 -11.30 -16.97 7.55
CA GLU A 60 -12.62 -17.35 6.99
C GLU A 60 -13.76 -17.03 7.97
N GLN A 61 -13.57 -17.35 9.24
CA GLN A 61 -14.55 -17.06 10.27
C GLN A 61 -14.71 -15.54 10.48
N LEU A 62 -13.59 -14.83 10.57
CA LEU A 62 -13.58 -13.37 10.73
C LEU A 62 -14.15 -12.65 9.52
N PHE A 63 -13.93 -13.13 8.31
CA PHE A 63 -14.46 -12.57 7.08
C PHE A 63 -16.01 -12.52 7.09
N LYS A 64 -16.64 -13.55 7.65
CA LYS A 64 -18.08 -13.61 7.87
C LYS A 64 -18.49 -12.73 9.05
N LEU A 65 -17.83 -12.90 10.19
CA LEU A 65 -18.20 -12.24 11.45
C LEU A 65 -18.04 -10.70 11.39
N LYS A 66 -17.00 -10.21 10.72
CA LYS A 66 -16.73 -8.77 10.57
C LYS A 66 -17.52 -8.09 9.44
N GLY A 67 -18.36 -8.86 8.73
CA GLY A 67 -19.25 -8.35 7.71
C GLY A 67 -18.65 -8.21 6.30
N CYS A 68 -17.43 -8.67 6.08
CA CYS A 68 -16.77 -8.61 4.76
C CYS A 68 -17.60 -9.36 3.70
N ALA A 69 -18.13 -10.53 4.07
CA ALA A 69 -18.98 -11.37 3.23
C ALA A 69 -20.26 -10.67 2.74
N GLY A 70 -20.79 -9.71 3.51
CA GLY A 70 -21.99 -8.96 3.12
C GLY A 70 -21.82 -8.07 1.90
N CYS A 71 -20.59 -7.63 1.65
CA CYS A 71 -20.24 -6.80 0.48
C CYS A 71 -19.49 -7.60 -0.60
N HIS A 72 -18.54 -8.45 -0.21
CA HIS A 72 -17.67 -9.19 -1.15
C HIS A 72 -18.19 -10.60 -1.50
N GLY A 73 -19.28 -11.06 -0.86
CA GLY A 73 -19.80 -12.42 -0.99
C GLY A 73 -19.13 -13.41 -0.03
N PRO A 74 -19.74 -14.60 0.22
CA PRO A 74 -19.33 -15.52 1.29
C PRO A 74 -17.88 -16.00 1.21
N ASN A 75 -17.36 -16.14 -0.02
CA ASN A 75 -15.99 -16.56 -0.29
C ASN A 75 -15.12 -15.44 -0.90
N GLY A 76 -15.51 -14.19 -0.72
CA GLY A 76 -14.83 -13.04 -1.33
C GLY A 76 -15.25 -12.80 -2.78
N ILE A 77 -16.36 -13.39 -3.22
CA ILE A 77 -16.84 -13.30 -4.60
C ILE A 77 -18.37 -13.36 -4.64
N GLY A 78 -18.98 -12.73 -5.68
CA GLY A 78 -20.42 -12.74 -5.90
C GLY A 78 -21.20 -11.73 -5.05
N GLY A 79 -20.52 -10.81 -4.37
CA GLY A 79 -21.15 -9.69 -3.69
C GLY A 79 -21.23 -8.43 -4.58
N ARG A 80 -21.73 -7.34 -3.99
CA ARG A 80 -21.83 -6.03 -4.65
C ARG A 80 -20.49 -5.28 -4.76
N ALA A 81 -19.50 -5.66 -3.94
CA ALA A 81 -18.16 -5.11 -3.95
C ALA A 81 -17.25 -5.92 -4.89
N PRO A 82 -16.09 -5.38 -5.30
CA PRO A 82 -15.15 -6.10 -6.16
C PRO A 82 -14.77 -7.47 -5.60
N ALA A 83 -14.58 -8.44 -6.51
CA ALA A 83 -14.11 -9.77 -6.16
C ALA A 83 -12.72 -9.72 -5.51
N LEU A 84 -12.54 -10.47 -4.44
CA LEU A 84 -11.28 -10.61 -3.70
C LEU A 84 -10.60 -11.96 -3.94
N THR A 85 -11.31 -12.91 -4.55
CA THR A 85 -10.82 -14.27 -4.80
C THR A 85 -11.09 -14.69 -6.24
N LYS A 86 -10.28 -15.66 -6.72
CA LYS A 86 -10.47 -16.30 -8.03
C LYS A 86 -11.86 -16.93 -8.15
N GLY A 87 -12.29 -17.18 -9.39
CA GLY A 87 -13.55 -17.83 -9.69
C GLY A 87 -14.73 -16.89 -9.86
N GLY A 88 -14.47 -15.58 -10.03
CA GLY A 88 -15.47 -14.58 -10.42
C GLY A 88 -16.06 -14.87 -11.79
N PRO A 89 -17.21 -14.25 -12.11
CA PRO A 89 -17.74 -14.36 -13.47
C PRO A 89 -16.64 -13.90 -14.44
N PRO A 90 -16.52 -14.60 -15.59
CA PRO A 90 -15.53 -14.26 -16.62
C PRO A 90 -15.61 -12.76 -16.99
N ALA A 91 -14.47 -12.18 -17.33
CA ALA A 91 -14.42 -10.82 -17.85
C ALA A 91 -15.41 -10.67 -19.02
N GLY A 92 -16.35 -9.74 -18.92
CA GLY A 92 -17.38 -9.48 -19.93
C GLY A 92 -18.80 -9.95 -19.59
N GLN A 93 -19.02 -10.58 -18.43
CA GLN A 93 -20.38 -10.80 -17.94
C GLN A 93 -20.94 -9.50 -17.32
N THR A 94 -22.21 -9.25 -17.60
CA THR A 94 -22.93 -8.04 -17.15
C THR A 94 -22.85 -7.92 -15.62
N PRO A 95 -22.39 -6.78 -15.10
CA PRO A 95 -22.46 -6.51 -13.68
C PRO A 95 -23.91 -6.62 -13.17
N PRO A 96 -24.14 -6.97 -11.91
CA PRO A 96 -25.46 -6.86 -11.31
C PRO A 96 -26.04 -5.45 -11.53
N ALA A 97 -27.37 -5.35 -11.68
CA ALA A 97 -28.07 -4.09 -11.90
C ALA A 97 -27.66 -3.05 -10.84
N GLY A 98 -27.27 -1.85 -11.26
CA GLY A 98 -26.73 -0.78 -10.41
C GLY A 98 -25.18 -0.74 -10.34
N MET A 99 -24.47 -1.61 -11.04
CA MET A 99 -23.00 -1.60 -11.16
C MET A 99 -22.54 -1.35 -12.61
N GLU A 100 -23.42 -0.76 -13.44
CA GLU A 100 -23.11 -0.38 -14.79
C GLU A 100 -21.95 0.63 -14.80
N GLY A 101 -20.84 0.27 -15.46
CA GLY A 101 -19.61 1.09 -15.48
C GLY A 101 -18.50 0.61 -14.53
N MET A 102 -18.75 -0.34 -13.64
CA MET A 102 -17.70 -1.01 -12.91
C MET A 102 -17.08 -2.07 -13.83
N HIS A 103 -15.93 -1.78 -14.39
CA HIS A 103 -15.19 -2.75 -15.21
C HIS A 103 -14.94 -3.99 -14.36
N MET A 104 -15.56 -5.12 -14.74
CA MET A 104 -15.24 -6.44 -14.20
C MET A 104 -13.78 -6.72 -14.59
N VAL A 105 -12.89 -6.48 -13.65
CA VAL A 105 -11.46 -6.67 -13.88
C VAL A 105 -11.21 -8.17 -14.01
N PRO A 106 -10.46 -8.61 -15.02
CA PRO A 106 -9.97 -10.00 -15.11
C PRO A 106 -9.35 -10.43 -13.78
N ASP A 107 -9.05 -11.72 -13.60
CA ASP A 107 -8.33 -12.23 -12.40
C ASP A 107 -7.11 -11.38 -12.01
N THR A 108 -6.50 -10.68 -12.97
CA THR A 108 -5.48 -9.66 -12.77
C THR A 108 -5.94 -8.45 -11.94
N GLY A 109 -7.24 -8.25 -11.76
CA GLY A 109 -7.81 -7.18 -10.93
C GLY A 109 -7.94 -7.51 -9.45
N ILE A 110 -7.80 -8.79 -9.09
CA ILE A 110 -7.87 -9.24 -7.70
C ILE A 110 -6.62 -8.76 -6.95
N MET A 111 -6.82 -7.99 -5.87
CA MET A 111 -5.72 -7.39 -5.13
C MET A 111 -4.69 -8.44 -4.66
N ALA A 112 -5.14 -9.61 -4.18
CA ALA A 112 -4.28 -10.71 -3.74
C ALA A 112 -3.42 -11.32 -4.87
N LEU A 113 -3.74 -11.07 -6.13
CA LEU A 113 -2.99 -11.58 -7.28
C LEU A 113 -2.14 -10.50 -7.95
N ARG A 114 -2.64 -9.26 -7.99
CA ARG A 114 -1.96 -8.15 -8.66
C ARG A 114 -0.99 -7.37 -7.78
N SER A 115 -1.14 -7.42 -6.46
CA SER A 115 -0.25 -6.68 -5.55
C SER A 115 1.15 -7.31 -5.58
N PRO A 116 2.21 -6.52 -5.66
CA PRO A 116 3.59 -7.03 -5.65
C PRO A 116 4.04 -7.49 -4.26
N TYR A 117 3.32 -7.08 -3.21
CA TYR A 117 3.63 -7.37 -1.81
C TYR A 117 2.37 -7.78 -1.05
N ALA A 118 2.45 -8.84 -0.25
CA ALA A 118 1.35 -9.27 0.60
C ALA A 118 1.03 -8.24 1.70
N VAL A 119 2.02 -7.51 2.17
CA VAL A 119 1.85 -6.41 3.15
C VAL A 119 0.92 -5.31 2.65
N THR A 120 0.83 -5.09 1.33
CA THR A 120 -0.11 -4.12 0.74
C THR A 120 -1.57 -4.51 1.00
N ILE A 121 -1.87 -5.81 1.00
CA ILE A 121 -3.22 -6.32 1.28
C ILE A 121 -3.56 -6.09 2.75
N TRP A 122 -2.62 -6.42 3.64
CA TRP A 122 -2.75 -6.19 5.07
C TRP A 122 -2.99 -4.70 5.38
N ASP A 123 -2.16 -3.83 4.82
CA ASP A 123 -2.23 -2.38 5.02
C ASP A 123 -3.57 -1.80 4.52
N TYR A 124 -4.02 -2.22 3.34
CA TYR A 124 -5.30 -1.79 2.80
C TYR A 124 -6.48 -2.22 3.67
N ILE A 125 -6.50 -3.47 4.15
CA ILE A 125 -7.56 -3.97 5.02
C ILE A 125 -7.55 -3.20 6.34
N SER A 126 -6.37 -3.00 6.94
CA SER A 126 -6.21 -2.31 8.22
C SER A 126 -6.74 -0.88 8.18
N ARG A 127 -6.45 -0.15 7.11
CA ARG A 127 -6.78 1.27 6.97
C ARG A 127 -8.11 1.56 6.30
N GLY A 128 -8.57 0.67 5.41
CA GLY A 128 -9.72 0.93 4.54
C GLY A 128 -10.92 0.01 4.76
N MET A 129 -10.81 -1.02 5.59
CA MET A 129 -11.88 -2.00 5.79
C MET A 129 -12.18 -2.27 7.27
N PRO A 130 -13.43 -2.63 7.62
CA PRO A 130 -14.64 -2.61 6.80
C PRO A 130 -15.09 -1.17 6.46
N LEU A 131 -15.63 -0.99 5.25
CA LEU A 131 -16.12 0.33 4.81
C LEU A 131 -17.10 0.93 5.85
N ASN A 132 -16.91 2.22 6.19
CA ASN A 132 -17.60 2.97 7.26
C ASN A 132 -17.26 2.51 8.69
N ARG A 133 -16.26 1.65 8.87
CA ARG A 133 -15.71 1.24 10.17
C ARG A 133 -14.22 0.96 10.06
N GLU A 134 -13.54 1.77 9.28
CA GLU A 134 -12.10 1.67 9.00
C GLU A 134 -11.30 1.74 10.31
N GLY A 135 -10.19 1.01 10.39
CA GLY A 135 -9.29 1.01 11.56
C GLY A 135 -9.84 0.30 12.81
N THR A 136 -11.01 -0.38 12.73
CA THR A 136 -11.60 -1.09 13.87
C THR A 136 -11.12 -2.54 14.05
N LEU A 137 -10.43 -3.09 13.05
CA LEU A 137 -9.88 -4.43 13.13
C LEU A 137 -8.59 -4.45 13.96
N LYS A 138 -8.45 -5.45 14.80
CA LYS A 138 -7.19 -5.69 15.54
C LYS A 138 -6.15 -6.29 14.59
N PRO A 139 -4.83 -6.08 14.84
CA PRO A 139 -3.78 -6.60 13.97
C PRO A 139 -3.90 -8.09 13.63
N GLY A 140 -4.14 -8.95 14.63
CA GLY A 140 -4.34 -10.38 14.42
C GLY A 140 -5.54 -10.70 13.52
N GLU A 141 -6.63 -9.92 13.61
CA GLU A 141 -7.80 -10.08 12.73
C GLU A 141 -7.46 -9.73 11.28
N VAL A 142 -6.64 -8.69 11.08
CA VAL A 142 -6.16 -8.30 9.74
C VAL A 142 -5.22 -9.36 9.17
N TYR A 143 -4.29 -9.92 9.98
CA TYR A 143 -3.44 -11.04 9.54
C TYR A 143 -4.26 -12.25 9.12
N SER A 144 -5.28 -12.62 9.91
CA SER A 144 -6.14 -13.77 9.61
C SER A 144 -6.93 -13.55 8.31
N ILE A 145 -7.55 -12.38 8.13
CA ILE A 145 -8.31 -12.06 6.91
C ILE A 145 -7.36 -12.02 5.70
N THR A 146 -6.17 -11.45 5.85
CA THR A 146 -5.14 -11.44 4.80
C THR A 146 -4.73 -12.87 4.43
N ALA A 147 -4.46 -13.73 5.42
CA ALA A 147 -4.15 -15.15 5.20
C ALA A 147 -5.27 -15.87 4.45
N PHE A 148 -6.53 -15.65 4.83
CA PHE A 148 -7.69 -16.22 4.13
C PHE A 148 -7.73 -15.83 2.65
N LEU A 149 -7.54 -14.53 2.34
CA LEU A 149 -7.54 -14.06 0.95
C LEU A 149 -6.36 -14.61 0.15
N LEU A 150 -5.17 -14.70 0.75
CA LEU A 150 -4.00 -15.29 0.10
C LEU A 150 -4.22 -16.81 -0.17
N TYR A 151 -4.74 -17.54 0.81
CA TYR A 151 -5.07 -18.96 0.68
C TYR A 151 -6.13 -19.21 -0.42
N LYS A 152 -7.23 -18.47 -0.39
CA LYS A 152 -8.32 -18.61 -1.40
C LYS A 152 -7.85 -18.29 -2.83
N ASN A 153 -6.77 -17.55 -2.97
CA ASN A 153 -6.11 -17.26 -4.24
C ASN A 153 -4.90 -18.17 -4.53
N GLU A 154 -4.69 -19.22 -3.73
CA GLU A 154 -3.63 -20.22 -3.91
C GLU A 154 -2.20 -19.64 -3.82
N VAL A 155 -2.04 -18.53 -3.09
CA VAL A 155 -0.74 -17.88 -2.87
C VAL A 155 0.01 -18.51 -1.70
N ILE A 156 -0.72 -18.93 -0.66
CA ILE A 156 -0.19 -19.64 0.51
C ILE A 156 -1.00 -20.92 0.79
N LYS A 157 -0.50 -21.79 1.64
CA LYS A 157 -1.23 -22.97 2.14
C LYS A 157 -2.16 -22.59 3.29
N GLU A 158 -3.16 -23.44 3.57
CA GLU A 158 -4.17 -23.19 4.60
C GLU A 158 -3.58 -23.12 6.02
N ASP A 159 -2.55 -23.92 6.29
CA ASP A 159 -1.89 -24.06 7.59
C ASP A 159 -0.79 -23.02 7.84
N GLU A 160 -0.46 -22.21 6.83
CA GLU A 160 0.54 -21.16 7.00
C GLU A 160 0.06 -20.04 7.92
N VAL A 161 0.91 -19.69 8.88
CA VAL A 161 0.66 -18.56 9.80
C VAL A 161 1.24 -17.29 9.24
N MET A 162 0.40 -16.28 9.09
CA MET A 162 0.83 -14.93 8.72
C MET A 162 1.05 -14.07 9.95
N ASP A 163 2.22 -13.47 10.04
CA ASP A 163 2.66 -12.53 11.08
C ASP A 163 3.61 -11.49 10.49
N GLN A 164 4.20 -10.65 11.33
CA GLN A 164 5.13 -9.61 10.91
C GLN A 164 6.42 -10.13 10.25
N GLN A 165 6.80 -11.40 10.49
CA GLN A 165 8.00 -12.01 9.91
C GLN A 165 7.70 -12.81 8.65
N SER A 166 6.55 -13.46 8.57
CA SER A 166 6.16 -14.35 7.47
C SER A 166 5.49 -13.58 6.32
N LEU A 167 4.60 -12.63 6.63
CA LEU A 167 3.84 -11.89 5.63
C LEU A 167 4.72 -11.16 4.58
N PRO A 168 5.81 -10.45 4.96
CA PRO A 168 6.68 -9.81 3.96
C PRO A 168 7.43 -10.77 3.05
N LYS A 169 7.55 -12.05 3.43
CA LYS A 169 8.25 -13.10 2.69
C LYS A 169 7.37 -13.84 1.69
N VAL A 170 6.07 -13.58 1.69
CA VAL A 170 5.14 -14.23 0.76
C VAL A 170 5.54 -13.91 -0.67
N SER A 171 5.72 -14.95 -1.48
CA SER A 171 6.02 -14.82 -2.91
C SER A 171 4.74 -14.49 -3.67
N MET A 172 4.53 -13.20 -3.94
CA MET A 172 3.35 -12.75 -4.65
C MET A 172 3.43 -13.04 -6.15
N PRO A 173 2.33 -13.46 -6.81
CA PRO A 173 2.32 -13.80 -8.24
C PRO A 173 2.77 -12.64 -9.15
N ASN A 174 2.47 -11.41 -8.75
CA ASN A 174 2.79 -10.22 -9.54
C ASN A 174 4.00 -9.43 -8.98
N ARG A 175 4.92 -10.11 -8.30
CA ARG A 175 6.10 -9.48 -7.69
C ARG A 175 6.90 -8.65 -8.69
N GLU A 176 7.10 -9.17 -9.88
CA GLU A 176 7.90 -8.57 -10.95
C GLU A 176 7.04 -7.96 -12.08
N GLY A 177 5.71 -7.90 -11.89
CA GLY A 177 4.78 -7.45 -12.93
C GLY A 177 4.68 -5.93 -13.11
N PHE A 178 5.43 -5.14 -12.33
CA PHE A 178 5.44 -3.69 -12.42
C PHE A 178 6.67 -3.22 -13.20
N ALA A 179 6.44 -2.54 -14.32
CA ALA A 179 7.49 -1.87 -15.04
C ALA A 179 8.04 -0.68 -14.24
N HIS A 180 9.36 -0.49 -14.28
CA HIS A 180 9.95 0.75 -13.79
C HIS A 180 9.46 1.92 -14.63
N LEU A 181 9.06 3.01 -13.96
CA LEU A 181 8.81 4.26 -14.66
C LEU A 181 10.11 4.72 -15.34
N PRO A 182 10.03 5.21 -16.59
CA PRO A 182 11.18 5.85 -17.21
C PRO A 182 11.70 6.97 -16.30
N GLU A 183 13.02 7.09 -16.16
CA GLU A 183 13.61 8.23 -15.46
C GLU A 183 13.18 9.52 -16.15
N TRP A 184 12.43 10.37 -15.43
CA TRP A 184 12.11 11.69 -15.92
C TRP A 184 13.37 12.58 -15.84
N LYS A 185 13.72 13.21 -16.96
CA LYS A 185 14.81 14.19 -17.01
C LYS A 185 14.21 15.59 -17.14
N HIS A 186 14.78 16.52 -16.41
CA HIS A 186 14.34 17.93 -16.49
C HIS A 186 14.42 18.43 -17.94
N GLY A 187 13.31 18.99 -18.45
CA GLY A 187 13.22 19.48 -19.84
C GLY A 187 12.70 18.46 -20.86
N GLU A 188 12.51 17.20 -20.47
CA GLU A 188 11.85 16.23 -21.36
C GLU A 188 10.32 16.45 -21.36
N PRO A 189 9.67 16.35 -22.54
CA PRO A 189 8.22 16.41 -22.59
C PRO A 189 7.62 15.24 -21.81
N ARG A 190 6.47 15.44 -21.16
CA ARG A 190 5.72 14.35 -20.56
C ARG A 190 5.40 13.32 -21.62
N LEU A 191 5.49 12.04 -21.27
CA LEU A 191 5.07 10.95 -22.15
C LEU A 191 3.64 11.22 -22.64
N ALA A 192 3.43 11.17 -23.94
CA ALA A 192 2.18 11.60 -24.61
C ALA A 192 0.92 10.84 -24.13
N ASN A 193 1.07 9.72 -23.43
CA ASN A 193 -0.02 8.87 -22.94
C ASN A 193 -0.02 8.73 -21.40
N TYR A 194 0.64 9.63 -20.69
CA TYR A 194 0.56 9.64 -19.23
C TYR A 194 -0.67 10.49 -18.84
N PRO A 195 -1.60 9.96 -18.00
CA PRO A 195 -2.79 10.67 -17.57
C PRO A 195 -2.48 11.94 -16.77
#